data_ee8bc395aa34bfaf7591125ed8642afc
#
_entry.id   ee8bc395aa34bfaf7591125ed8642afc
#
_cell.length_a   1.000
_cell.length_b   1.000
_cell.length_c   1.000
_cell.angle_alpha   90.00
_cell.angle_beta   90.00
_cell.angle_gamma   90.00
#
_symmetry.space_group_name_H-M   'P 1'
#
loop_
_entity.id
_entity.type
_entity.pdbx_description
1 polymer ?
#
loop_
_entity_poly.entity_id
_entity_poly.type
_entity_poly.pdbx_seq_one_letter_code
_entity_poly.pdbx_strand_id
1 'polypeptide(L)'
;HHLWYRRQRQMCIRDSHFNCDAITVSPYMGKESIEPFVSNASKGAFVLCRTSNKSSTFIQEDIFSKVITLCEELNLKQNIGLVVGATNDDAMMKVRSSTDLPFLIPGIGAQGGDLKSVLKMNKNHLDTTLINISRGIIFAGNKDFDSIRNSAKKYLNQIRESDG
;
A
#
# COMPACT_ATOMS: atom_id res chain seq x y z
N HIS A 1 -20.71 20.43 -0.83
CA HIS A 1 -19.63 21.46 -0.71
C HIS A 1 -18.61 21.16 0.40
N HIS A 2 -19.02 20.75 1.61
CA HIS A 2 -18.09 20.52 2.73
C HIS A 2 -17.07 19.37 2.52
N LEU A 3 -17.46 18.30 1.85
CA LEU A 3 -16.59 17.17 1.54
C LEU A 3 -15.48 17.53 0.56
N TRP A 4 -15.78 18.35 -0.44
CA TRP A 4 -14.84 18.83 -1.43
C TRP A 4 -13.76 19.73 -0.80
N TYR A 5 -14.12 20.65 0.10
CA TYR A 5 -13.18 21.50 0.84
C TYR A 5 -12.24 20.69 1.75
N ARG A 6 -12.74 19.65 2.42
CA ARG A 6 -11.90 18.77 3.26
C ARG A 6 -10.85 18.03 2.44
N ARG A 7 -11.19 17.57 1.25
CA ARG A 7 -10.27 16.84 0.36
C ARG A 7 -9.26 17.77 -0.28
N GLN A 8 -9.65 18.94 -0.73
CA GLN A 8 -8.71 19.96 -1.17
C GLN A 8 -7.70 20.31 -0.08
N ARG A 9 -8.14 20.41 1.17
CA ARG A 9 -7.24 20.64 2.29
C ARG A 9 -6.25 19.49 2.50
N GLN A 10 -6.68 18.24 2.35
CA GLN A 10 -5.78 17.08 2.42
C GLN A 10 -4.78 17.06 1.26
N MET A 11 -5.20 17.41 0.05
CA MET A 11 -4.30 17.59 -1.09
C MET A 11 -3.28 18.70 -0.82
N CYS A 12 -3.71 19.86 -0.35
CA CYS A 12 -2.80 20.95 0.02
C CYS A 12 -1.82 20.55 1.11
N ILE A 13 -2.24 19.75 2.11
CA ILE A 13 -1.34 19.21 3.13
C ILE A 13 -0.31 18.29 2.49
N ARG A 14 -0.71 17.36 1.62
CA ARG A 14 0.23 16.49 0.90
C ARG A 14 1.22 17.30 0.07
N ASP A 15 0.72 18.21 -0.75
CA ASP A 15 1.49 18.85 -1.83
C ASP A 15 2.31 20.04 -1.33
N SER A 16 1.78 20.87 -0.44
CA SER A 16 2.45 22.09 0.01
C SER A 16 3.07 22.01 1.40
N HIS A 17 2.53 21.20 2.30
CA HIS A 17 3.07 21.09 3.65
C HIS A 17 4.12 19.97 3.77
N PHE A 18 3.81 18.77 3.27
CA PHE A 18 4.71 17.62 3.34
C PHE A 18 5.51 17.38 2.06
N ASN A 19 5.12 17.96 0.94
CA ASN A 19 5.70 17.72 -0.38
C ASN A 19 5.85 16.21 -0.69
N CYS A 20 4.83 15.43 -0.35
CA CYS A 20 4.83 13.98 -0.58
C CYS A 20 4.45 13.66 -2.01
N ASP A 21 5.04 12.59 -2.56
CA ASP A 21 4.73 12.12 -3.92
C ASP A 21 3.44 11.31 -3.99
N ALA A 22 3.07 10.62 -2.90
CA ALA A 22 1.87 9.82 -2.82
C ALA A 22 1.22 9.87 -1.43
N ILE A 23 -0.06 9.51 -1.37
CA ILE A 23 -0.84 9.41 -0.14
C ILE A 23 -1.70 8.15 -0.13
N THR A 24 -1.97 7.61 1.06
CA THR A 24 -2.96 6.54 1.24
C THR A 24 -4.34 7.13 1.41
N VAL A 25 -5.33 6.61 0.66
CA VAL A 25 -6.72 7.07 0.68
C VAL A 25 -7.70 5.92 0.87
N SER A 26 -8.84 6.20 1.51
CA SER A 26 -9.92 5.24 1.67
C SER A 26 -10.93 5.36 0.53
N PRO A 27 -11.34 4.25 -0.13
CA PRO A 27 -12.34 4.26 -1.19
C PRO A 27 -13.77 4.29 -0.67
N TYR A 28 -13.99 4.22 0.64
CA TYR A 28 -15.31 3.99 1.24
C TYR A 28 -16.38 4.97 0.77
N MET A 29 -16.00 6.19 0.40
CA MET A 29 -16.93 7.21 -0.10
C MET A 29 -17.00 7.28 -1.63
N GLY A 30 -16.49 6.27 -2.33
CA GLY A 30 -16.56 6.17 -3.78
C GLY A 30 -15.54 7.03 -4.54
N LYS A 31 -15.80 7.20 -5.82
CA LYS A 31 -14.94 7.86 -6.83
C LYS A 31 -14.46 9.24 -6.38
N GLU A 32 -15.37 10.06 -5.89
CA GLU A 32 -15.10 11.44 -5.46
C GLU A 32 -14.12 11.52 -4.29
N SER A 33 -13.86 10.39 -3.60
CA SER A 33 -12.87 10.33 -2.54
C SER A 33 -11.44 10.12 -3.04
N ILE A 34 -11.27 9.64 -4.25
CA ILE A 34 -9.98 9.28 -4.84
C ILE A 34 -9.56 10.29 -5.92
N GLU A 35 -10.49 10.66 -6.81
CA GLU A 35 -10.26 11.49 -7.98
C GLU A 35 -9.40 12.75 -7.75
N PRO A 36 -9.62 13.53 -6.69
CA PRO A 36 -8.80 14.71 -6.42
C PRO A 36 -7.33 14.40 -6.22
N PHE A 37 -7.00 13.23 -5.61
CA PHE A 37 -5.62 12.85 -5.28
C PHE A 37 -4.82 12.34 -6.49
N VAL A 38 -5.50 11.97 -7.57
CA VAL A 38 -4.90 11.43 -8.80
C VAL A 38 -5.08 12.36 -10.00
N SER A 39 -5.65 13.53 -9.79
CA SER A 39 -5.85 14.55 -10.82
C SER A 39 -4.52 15.13 -11.35
N ASN A 40 -3.47 15.15 -10.55
CA ASN A 40 -2.13 15.54 -10.93
C ASN A 40 -1.28 14.30 -11.23
N ALA A 41 -0.79 14.15 -12.48
CA ALA A 41 0.00 13.01 -12.91
C ALA A 41 1.36 12.83 -12.16
N SER A 42 1.89 13.91 -11.57
CA SER A 42 3.13 13.84 -10.76
C SER A 42 2.91 13.39 -9.33
N LYS A 43 1.65 13.14 -8.92
CA LYS A 43 1.27 12.74 -7.56
C LYS A 43 0.41 11.49 -7.61
N GLY A 44 0.65 10.54 -6.69
CA GLY A 44 -0.04 9.27 -6.64
C GLY A 44 -0.98 9.09 -5.44
N ALA A 45 -1.78 8.02 -5.50
CA ALA A 45 -2.56 7.55 -4.37
C ALA A 45 -2.49 6.03 -4.25
N PHE A 46 -2.31 5.54 -3.03
CA PHE A 46 -2.51 4.13 -2.68
C PHE A 46 -3.87 3.96 -2.01
N VAL A 47 -4.77 3.26 -2.68
CA VAL A 47 -6.15 3.08 -2.22
C VAL A 47 -6.26 1.85 -1.33
N LEU A 48 -6.88 1.98 -0.16
CA LEU A 48 -7.11 0.85 0.75
C LEU A 48 -8.00 -0.19 0.07
N CYS A 49 -7.46 -1.38 -0.18
CA CYS A 49 -8.17 -2.50 -0.79
C CYS A 49 -8.39 -3.65 0.21
N ARG A 50 -7.29 -4.21 0.73
CA ARG A 50 -7.31 -5.26 1.76
C ARG A 50 -6.32 -4.91 2.84
N THR A 51 -6.79 -4.69 4.05
CA THR A 51 -5.93 -4.31 5.18
C THR A 51 -5.58 -5.52 6.06
N SER A 52 -4.52 -5.39 6.87
CA SER A 52 -3.96 -6.49 7.67
C SER A 52 -4.68 -6.78 8.99
N ASN A 53 -5.69 -6.00 9.36
CA ASN A 53 -6.42 -6.19 10.61
C ASN A 53 -7.42 -7.36 10.52
N LYS A 54 -7.61 -8.07 11.64
CA LYS A 54 -8.42 -9.32 11.71
C LYS A 54 -9.86 -9.15 11.24
N SER A 55 -10.50 -8.02 11.52
CA SER A 55 -11.89 -7.75 11.14
C SER A 55 -12.06 -7.20 9.71
N SER A 56 -10.99 -7.10 8.94
CA SER A 56 -11.04 -6.57 7.56
C SER A 56 -11.96 -7.37 6.65
N THR A 57 -12.05 -8.69 6.86
CA THR A 57 -12.92 -9.58 6.07
C THR A 57 -14.39 -9.22 6.16
N PHE A 58 -14.86 -8.68 7.29
CA PHE A 58 -16.27 -8.36 7.49
C PHE A 58 -16.85 -7.38 6.46
N ILE A 59 -16.04 -6.46 5.95
CA ILE A 59 -16.46 -5.50 4.92
C ILE A 59 -15.69 -5.74 3.62
N GLN A 60 -14.37 -5.94 3.70
CA GLN A 60 -13.49 -5.88 2.54
C GLN A 60 -13.60 -7.11 1.64
N GLU A 61 -14.05 -8.27 2.14
CA GLU A 61 -14.23 -9.47 1.32
C GLU A 61 -15.26 -9.25 0.21
N ASP A 62 -16.32 -8.51 0.50
CA ASP A 62 -17.41 -8.28 -0.46
C ASP A 62 -17.16 -7.10 -1.41
N ILE A 63 -16.26 -6.19 -1.04
CA ILE A 63 -16.09 -4.93 -1.78
C ILE A 63 -14.74 -4.80 -2.49
N PHE A 64 -13.74 -5.65 -2.20
CA PHE A 64 -12.38 -5.45 -2.76
C PHE A 64 -12.37 -5.45 -4.30
N SER A 65 -13.18 -6.28 -4.95
CA SER A 65 -13.28 -6.31 -6.40
C SER A 65 -13.82 -4.98 -6.98
N LYS A 66 -14.81 -4.40 -6.31
CA LYS A 66 -15.34 -3.08 -6.68
C LYS A 66 -14.30 -1.97 -6.51
N VAL A 67 -13.46 -2.07 -5.48
CA VAL A 67 -12.34 -1.14 -5.26
C VAL A 67 -11.32 -1.27 -6.38
N ILE A 68 -10.97 -2.49 -6.81
CA ILE A 68 -10.07 -2.72 -7.95
C ILE A 68 -10.63 -2.07 -9.21
N THR A 69 -11.86 -2.39 -9.60
CA THR A 69 -12.51 -1.81 -10.78
C THR A 69 -12.51 -0.29 -10.74
N LEU A 70 -12.88 0.30 -9.61
CA LEU A 70 -12.87 1.75 -9.42
C LEU A 70 -11.47 2.37 -9.60
N CYS A 71 -10.45 1.70 -9.07
CA CYS A 71 -9.06 2.16 -9.21
C CYS A 71 -8.57 2.05 -10.65
N GLU A 72 -8.89 0.98 -11.36
CA GLU A 72 -8.54 0.80 -12.78
C GLU A 72 -9.20 1.85 -13.67
N GLU A 73 -10.50 2.15 -13.46
CA GLU A 73 -11.22 3.20 -14.17
C GLU A 73 -10.61 4.59 -13.95
N LEU A 74 -10.11 4.87 -12.75
CA LEU A 74 -9.49 6.14 -12.38
C LEU A 74 -8.01 6.27 -12.78
N ASN A 75 -7.34 5.16 -13.09
CA ASN A 75 -5.89 5.11 -13.29
C ASN A 75 -5.43 5.61 -14.68
N LEU A 76 -6.10 6.58 -15.24
CA LEU A 76 -5.78 7.16 -16.57
C LEU A 76 -4.38 7.77 -16.65
N LYS A 77 -3.80 8.15 -15.52
CA LYS A 77 -2.46 8.78 -15.41
C LYS A 77 -1.41 7.83 -14.83
N GLN A 78 -1.74 6.56 -14.66
CA GLN A 78 -0.83 5.54 -14.10
C GLN A 78 -0.25 5.91 -12.72
N ASN A 79 -1.06 6.54 -11.88
CA ASN A 79 -0.65 7.07 -10.58
C ASN A 79 -1.50 6.54 -9.41
N ILE A 80 -2.16 5.40 -9.60
CA ILE A 80 -2.92 4.68 -8.57
C ILE A 80 -2.25 3.35 -8.26
N GLY A 81 -2.13 3.05 -6.97
CA GLY A 81 -1.80 1.73 -6.45
C GLY A 81 -2.80 1.29 -5.39
N LEU A 82 -2.68 0.06 -4.93
CA LEU A 82 -3.53 -0.53 -3.90
C LEU A 82 -2.76 -0.80 -2.61
N VAL A 83 -3.40 -0.60 -1.46
CA VAL A 83 -2.87 -1.10 -0.18
C VAL A 83 -3.39 -2.51 0.05
N VAL A 84 -2.48 -3.48 0.13
CA VAL A 84 -2.80 -4.90 0.36
C VAL A 84 -1.95 -5.43 1.51
N GLY A 85 -2.58 -5.78 2.64
CA GLY A 85 -1.87 -6.22 3.84
C GLY A 85 -1.22 -7.60 3.69
N ALA A 86 -0.04 -7.77 4.29
CA ALA A 86 0.77 -8.99 4.23
C ALA A 86 0.30 -10.14 5.14
N THR A 87 -0.82 -10.01 5.84
CA THR A 87 -1.21 -10.97 6.88
C THR A 87 -2.19 -12.04 6.41
N ASN A 88 -2.62 -12.00 5.15
CA ASN A 88 -3.54 -12.96 4.56
C ASN A 88 -3.13 -13.24 3.11
N ASP A 89 -2.44 -14.35 2.92
CA ASP A 89 -1.89 -14.77 1.63
C ASP A 89 -3.00 -15.03 0.60
N ASP A 90 -4.10 -15.67 0.99
CA ASP A 90 -5.23 -15.95 0.10
C ASP A 90 -5.88 -14.65 -0.41
N ALA A 91 -6.05 -13.67 0.49
CA ALA A 91 -6.59 -12.37 0.10
C ALA A 91 -5.64 -11.62 -0.85
N MET A 92 -4.33 -11.66 -0.58
CA MET A 92 -3.31 -11.06 -1.45
C MET A 92 -3.30 -11.72 -2.82
N MET A 93 -3.36 -13.06 -2.90
CA MET A 93 -3.42 -13.79 -4.16
C MET A 93 -4.68 -13.43 -4.96
N LYS A 94 -5.84 -13.36 -4.31
CA LYS A 94 -7.10 -12.94 -4.96
C LYS A 94 -6.98 -11.55 -5.58
N VAL A 95 -6.43 -10.58 -4.84
CA VAL A 95 -6.24 -9.21 -5.35
C VAL A 95 -5.24 -9.20 -6.51
N ARG A 96 -4.07 -9.86 -6.34
CA ARG A 96 -3.02 -9.90 -7.39
C ARG A 96 -3.49 -10.58 -8.67
N SER A 97 -4.28 -11.65 -8.59
CA SER A 97 -4.85 -12.31 -9.78
C SER A 97 -5.91 -11.46 -10.51
N SER A 98 -6.37 -10.38 -9.90
CA SER A 98 -7.43 -9.52 -10.45
C SER A 98 -6.91 -8.21 -11.05
N THR A 99 -5.63 -7.83 -10.81
CA THR A 99 -5.09 -6.55 -11.28
C THR A 99 -3.57 -6.51 -11.29
N ASP A 100 -3.00 -5.70 -12.19
CA ASP A 100 -1.57 -5.40 -12.28
C ASP A 100 -1.20 -4.06 -11.60
N LEU A 101 -2.12 -3.39 -10.94
CA LEU A 101 -1.85 -2.16 -10.23
C LEU A 101 -0.72 -2.29 -9.21
N PRO A 102 0.10 -1.25 -8.99
CA PRO A 102 1.13 -1.22 -7.96
C PRO A 102 0.58 -1.51 -6.56
N PHE A 103 1.33 -2.29 -5.76
CA PHE A 103 0.94 -2.58 -4.38
C PHE A 103 1.82 -1.84 -3.37
N LEU A 104 1.18 -1.29 -2.33
CA LEU A 104 1.81 -0.94 -1.08
C LEU A 104 1.42 -2.02 -0.05
N ILE A 105 2.41 -2.76 0.43
CA ILE A 105 2.21 -3.93 1.28
C ILE A 105 2.71 -3.66 2.70
N PRO A 106 1.83 -3.25 3.62
CA PRO A 106 2.16 -3.15 5.05
C PRO A 106 1.92 -4.48 5.76
N GLY A 107 2.49 -4.60 6.98
CA GLY A 107 2.17 -5.68 7.92
C GLY A 107 3.19 -6.80 7.99
N ILE A 108 4.34 -6.66 7.36
CA ILE A 108 5.44 -7.63 7.45
C ILE A 108 6.09 -7.60 8.84
N GLY A 109 6.43 -8.77 9.33
CA GLY A 109 7.11 -8.98 10.61
C GLY A 109 6.20 -8.73 11.81
N ALA A 110 6.17 -7.54 12.37
CA ALA A 110 5.47 -7.22 13.62
C ALA A 110 3.93 -7.43 13.60
N GLN A 111 3.31 -7.60 12.43
CA GLN A 111 1.89 -7.94 12.29
C GLN A 111 1.66 -9.39 11.86
N GLY A 112 2.74 -10.17 11.67
CA GLY A 112 2.68 -11.57 11.31
C GLY A 112 2.76 -11.87 9.81
N GLY A 113 2.88 -10.85 8.95
CA GLY A 113 3.10 -11.05 7.52
C GLY A 113 4.49 -11.64 7.24
N ASP A 114 4.55 -12.66 6.37
CA ASP A 114 5.80 -13.29 5.93
C ASP A 114 6.33 -12.64 4.65
N LEU A 115 7.58 -12.13 4.73
CA LEU A 115 8.21 -11.49 3.58
C LEU A 115 8.40 -12.45 2.40
N LYS A 116 8.76 -13.71 2.65
CA LYS A 116 9.01 -14.69 1.57
C LYS A 116 7.73 -15.00 0.80
N SER A 117 6.61 -15.19 1.48
CA SER A 117 5.30 -15.37 0.86
C SER A 117 4.92 -14.17 0.00
N VAL A 118 5.10 -12.95 0.53
CA VAL A 118 4.81 -11.71 -0.21
C VAL A 118 5.63 -11.60 -1.49
N LEU A 119 6.95 -11.85 -1.42
CA LEU A 119 7.85 -11.79 -2.57
C LEU A 119 7.47 -12.84 -3.62
N LYS A 120 7.16 -14.07 -3.19
CA LYS A 120 6.73 -15.15 -4.08
C LYS A 120 5.43 -14.80 -4.82
N MET A 121 4.43 -14.27 -4.11
CA MET A 121 3.14 -13.88 -4.70
C MET A 121 3.24 -12.70 -5.67
N ASN A 122 4.22 -11.82 -5.49
CA ASN A 122 4.42 -10.66 -6.33
C ASN A 122 5.65 -10.79 -7.26
N LYS A 123 6.15 -12.00 -7.49
CA LYS A 123 7.40 -12.23 -8.25
C LYS A 123 7.45 -11.50 -9.60
N ASN A 124 6.35 -11.45 -10.34
CA ASN A 124 6.27 -10.79 -11.65
C ASN A 124 5.97 -9.28 -11.56
N HIS A 125 5.87 -8.72 -10.35
CA HIS A 125 5.46 -7.33 -10.09
C HIS A 125 6.34 -6.67 -9.01
N LEU A 126 7.57 -7.15 -8.79
CA LEU A 126 8.46 -6.64 -7.74
C LEU A 126 8.85 -5.18 -7.99
N ASP A 127 8.96 -4.77 -9.23
CA ASP A 127 9.23 -3.40 -9.67
C ASP A 127 8.12 -2.40 -9.32
N THR A 128 6.89 -2.87 -9.14
CA THR A 128 5.71 -2.08 -8.78
C THR A 128 5.19 -2.39 -7.38
N THR A 129 5.97 -3.10 -6.57
CA THR A 129 5.59 -3.52 -5.21
C THR A 129 6.42 -2.77 -4.16
N LEU A 130 5.75 -1.93 -3.36
CA LEU A 130 6.34 -1.23 -2.22
C LEU A 130 6.08 -2.00 -0.92
N ILE A 131 7.14 -2.49 -0.28
CA ILE A 131 7.06 -3.24 0.97
C ILE A 131 7.34 -2.31 2.15
N ASN A 132 6.36 -2.13 3.05
CA ASN A 132 6.50 -1.28 4.22
C ASN A 132 6.75 -2.10 5.48
N ILE A 133 7.96 -1.96 6.07
CA ILE A 133 8.38 -2.59 7.31
C ILE A 133 8.79 -1.51 8.31
N SER A 134 7.89 -1.15 9.22
CA SER A 134 8.15 -0.08 10.21
C SER A 134 8.69 -0.65 11.53
N ARG A 135 7.83 -1.34 12.29
CA ARG A 135 8.16 -1.81 13.65
C ARG A 135 9.31 -2.80 13.69
N GLY A 136 9.40 -3.68 12.71
CA GLY A 136 10.49 -4.66 12.59
C GLY A 136 11.86 -4.02 12.37
N ILE A 137 11.92 -2.78 11.88
CA ILE A 137 13.16 -2.02 11.68
C ILE A 137 13.38 -1.03 12.83
N ILE A 138 12.41 -0.14 13.09
CA ILE A 138 12.57 0.99 14.02
C ILE A 138 12.74 0.51 15.48
N PHE A 139 12.14 -0.61 15.84
CA PHE A 139 12.21 -1.18 17.20
C PHE A 139 13.12 -2.40 17.30
N ALA A 140 14.05 -2.56 16.37
CA ALA A 140 15.03 -3.67 16.40
C ALA A 140 16.03 -3.51 17.55
N GLY A 141 16.36 -4.62 18.20
CA GLY A 141 17.37 -4.69 19.27
C GLY A 141 17.17 -3.63 20.34
N ASN A 142 18.23 -2.89 20.65
CA ASN A 142 18.21 -1.80 21.65
C ASN A 142 17.68 -0.48 21.10
N LYS A 143 17.16 -0.45 19.87
CA LYS A 143 16.68 0.76 19.15
C LYS A 143 17.81 1.79 18.90
N ASP A 144 19.07 1.34 18.94
CA ASP A 144 20.23 2.13 18.54
C ASP A 144 20.38 2.13 17.01
N PHE A 145 21.24 3.02 16.53
CA PHE A 145 21.49 3.18 15.09
C PHE A 145 21.93 1.87 14.40
N ASP A 146 22.81 1.11 15.03
CA ASP A 146 23.35 -0.11 14.45
C ASP A 146 22.31 -1.23 14.39
N SER A 147 21.50 -1.40 15.43
CA SER A 147 20.39 -2.36 15.45
C SER A 147 19.36 -2.06 14.36
N ILE A 148 18.96 -0.80 14.19
CA ILE A 148 18.04 -0.35 13.16
C ILE A 148 18.63 -0.58 11.77
N ARG A 149 19.90 -0.16 11.56
CA ARG A 149 20.62 -0.34 10.29
C ARG A 149 20.76 -1.81 9.90
N ASN A 150 21.14 -2.65 10.84
CA ASN A 150 21.33 -4.08 10.59
C ASN A 150 20.00 -4.78 10.28
N SER A 151 18.92 -4.40 10.97
CA SER A 151 17.59 -4.90 10.66
C SER A 151 17.13 -4.48 9.25
N ALA A 152 17.31 -3.22 8.88
CA ALA A 152 16.98 -2.74 7.53
C ALA A 152 17.78 -3.49 6.45
N LYS A 153 19.09 -3.69 6.65
CA LYS A 153 19.95 -4.48 5.75
C LYS A 153 19.50 -5.94 5.63
N LYS A 154 19.08 -6.57 6.73
CA LYS A 154 18.56 -7.95 6.72
C LYS A 154 17.36 -8.06 5.79
N TYR A 155 16.37 -7.19 5.92
CA TYR A 155 15.21 -7.19 5.04
C TYR A 155 15.57 -6.88 3.58
N LEU A 156 16.46 -5.93 3.34
CA LEU A 156 16.93 -5.60 2.00
C LEU A 156 17.60 -6.80 1.31
N ASN A 157 18.45 -7.54 2.03
CA ASN A 157 19.11 -8.73 1.49
C ASN A 157 18.10 -9.82 1.15
N GLN A 158 17.11 -10.07 2.01
CA GLN A 158 16.03 -11.02 1.73
C GLN A 158 15.23 -10.67 0.46
N ILE A 159 14.98 -9.38 0.22
CA ILE A 159 14.30 -8.92 -1.00
C ILE A 159 15.19 -9.19 -2.23
N ARG A 160 16.47 -8.83 -2.16
CA ARG A 160 17.41 -9.01 -3.28
C ARG A 160 17.66 -10.48 -3.64
N GLU A 161 17.74 -11.37 -2.64
CA GLU A 161 17.88 -12.81 -2.85
C GLU A 161 16.66 -13.45 -3.53
N SER A 162 15.52 -12.79 -3.49
CA SER A 162 14.28 -13.28 -4.11
C SER A 162 14.07 -12.75 -5.53
N ASP A 163 14.86 -11.77 -5.95
CA ASP A 163 14.79 -11.14 -7.28
C ASP A 163 15.70 -11.87 -8.32
N GLY A 164 16.51 -12.82 -7.86
CA GLY A 164 17.39 -13.66 -8.71
C GLY A 164 16.87 -15.08 -8.83
#